data_3785ad8c3c47bc1deaed9a6892353820
#
_entry.id   3785ad8c3c47bc1deaed9a6892353820
#
_cell.length_a   1.000
_cell.length_b   1.000
_cell.length_c   1.000
_cell.angle_alpha   90.00
_cell.angle_beta   90.00
_cell.angle_gamma   90.00
#
_symmetry.space_group_name_H-M   'P 1'
#
loop_
_entity.id
_entity.type
_entity.pdbx_description
1 polymer ?
#
loop_
_entity_poly.entity_id
_entity_poly.type
_entity_poly.pdbx_seq_one_letter_code
_entity_poly.pdbx_strand_id
1 'polypeptide(L)'
;MSDRVEVRKTYKLFVGGAFPRSESGRTYEVHAADGRFLANAAKGSRKDGRDAVLAARKGQGAWSAATAYNRGQVLYRIAEVMEGRRDQFISDVRDADGIDERAASDQVDAAIDRWVWYAGWADKLAQVLGSANPVAGPYFNFSVPEPTGVVAAVAPQQSSLLGLVSIVASIVVSGNAVVVIASTTRPVPAITLTE
;
A
#
# COMPACT_ATOMS: atom_id res chain seq x y z
N MET A 1 -20.55 -0.37 -37.88
CA MET A 1 -19.93 -0.06 -36.57
C MET A 1 -18.44 0.03 -36.85
N SER A 2 -17.80 1.18 -36.67
CA SER A 2 -16.36 1.28 -36.89
C SER A 2 -15.66 0.49 -35.78
N ASP A 3 -14.86 -0.50 -36.14
CA ASP A 3 -14.00 -1.21 -35.22
C ASP A 3 -13.00 -0.22 -34.61
N ARG A 4 -13.27 0.21 -33.38
CA ARG A 4 -12.34 1.06 -32.65
C ARG A 4 -11.13 0.22 -32.29
N VAL A 5 -9.93 0.73 -32.60
CA VAL A 5 -8.67 0.08 -32.22
C VAL A 5 -8.60 0.01 -30.69
N GLU A 6 -8.39 -1.21 -30.17
CA GLU A 6 -8.22 -1.45 -28.76
C GLU A 6 -6.85 -0.89 -28.30
N VAL A 7 -6.87 0.01 -27.31
CA VAL A 7 -5.65 0.55 -26.69
C VAL A 7 -5.36 -0.22 -25.42
N ARG A 8 -4.31 -1.05 -25.43
CA ARG A 8 -3.90 -1.88 -24.30
C ARG A 8 -2.98 -1.11 -23.36
N LYS A 9 -3.45 -0.81 -22.14
CA LYS A 9 -2.65 -0.15 -21.11
C LYS A 9 -1.57 -1.10 -20.55
N THR A 10 -0.36 -0.57 -20.35
CA THR A 10 0.72 -1.28 -19.67
C THR A 10 1.13 -0.49 -18.42
N TYR A 11 0.91 -1.09 -17.27
CA TYR A 11 1.30 -0.51 -15.98
C TYR A 11 2.77 -0.77 -15.68
N LYS A 12 3.40 0.24 -15.08
CA LYS A 12 4.79 0.20 -14.62
C LYS A 12 4.87 -0.22 -13.17
N LEU A 13 6.09 -0.43 -12.67
CA LEU A 13 6.36 -0.54 -11.24
C LEU A 13 6.17 0.83 -10.57
N PHE A 14 5.95 0.82 -9.25
CA PHE A 14 6.03 2.01 -8.41
C PHE A 14 7.22 1.87 -7.47
N VAL A 15 8.22 2.73 -7.60
CA VAL A 15 9.45 2.67 -6.80
C VAL A 15 9.93 4.09 -6.49
N GLY A 16 10.05 4.41 -5.21
CA GLY A 16 10.57 5.69 -4.74
C GLY A 16 9.81 6.93 -5.23
N GLY A 17 8.48 6.83 -5.35
CA GLY A 17 7.62 7.91 -5.83
C GLY A 17 7.59 8.06 -7.36
N ALA A 18 8.16 7.13 -8.11
CA ALA A 18 8.22 7.16 -9.58
C ALA A 18 7.67 5.86 -10.18
N PHE A 19 7.35 5.91 -11.49
CA PHE A 19 6.83 4.76 -12.23
C PHE A 19 7.85 4.25 -13.27
N PRO A 20 8.93 3.56 -12.83
CA PRO A 20 9.90 2.98 -13.75
C PRO A 20 9.33 1.75 -14.46
N ARG A 21 9.84 1.47 -15.66
CA ARG A 21 9.66 0.14 -16.28
C ARG A 21 10.54 -0.87 -15.52
N SER A 22 10.12 -2.15 -15.52
CA SER A 22 11.02 -3.22 -15.09
C SER A 22 12.29 -3.20 -15.95
N GLU A 23 13.45 -3.41 -15.31
CA GLU A 23 14.74 -3.46 -16.03
C GLU A 23 14.79 -4.57 -17.08
N SER A 24 14.02 -5.65 -16.86
CA SER A 24 13.89 -6.76 -17.80
C SER A 24 13.01 -6.44 -19.01
N GLY A 25 12.23 -5.35 -18.95
CA GLY A 25 11.21 -5.01 -19.94
C GLY A 25 10.02 -5.98 -20.01
N ARG A 26 10.01 -7.03 -19.17
CA ARG A 26 8.96 -8.07 -19.21
C ARG A 26 7.66 -7.57 -18.59
N THR A 27 6.57 -7.99 -19.21
CA THR A 27 5.19 -7.78 -18.72
C THR A 27 4.44 -9.10 -18.70
N TYR A 28 3.27 -9.09 -18.08
CA TYR A 28 2.31 -10.18 -18.13
C TYR A 28 0.89 -9.62 -18.27
N GLU A 29 0.00 -10.39 -18.85
CA GLU A 29 -1.41 -10.02 -19.00
C GLU A 29 -2.13 -10.16 -17.67
N VAL A 30 -2.96 -9.18 -17.36
CA VAL A 30 -3.86 -9.16 -16.19
C VAL A 30 -5.28 -9.31 -16.70
N HIS A 31 -5.99 -10.25 -16.13
CA HIS A 31 -7.37 -10.53 -16.48
C HIS A 31 -8.28 -10.30 -15.27
N ALA A 32 -9.51 -9.88 -15.54
CA ALA A 32 -10.58 -9.86 -14.57
C ALA A 32 -10.96 -11.28 -14.14
N ALA A 33 -11.72 -11.40 -13.06
CA ALA A 33 -12.19 -12.71 -12.57
C ALA A 33 -13.03 -13.49 -13.59
N ASP A 34 -13.68 -12.81 -14.53
CA ASP A 34 -14.44 -13.40 -15.65
C ASP A 34 -13.56 -13.79 -16.87
N GLY A 35 -12.24 -13.57 -16.78
CA GLY A 35 -11.29 -13.85 -17.85
C GLY A 35 -11.08 -12.71 -18.86
N ARG A 36 -11.82 -11.61 -18.76
CA ARG A 36 -11.66 -10.44 -19.64
C ARG A 36 -10.29 -9.79 -19.43
N PHE A 37 -9.60 -9.46 -20.51
CA PHE A 37 -8.35 -8.73 -20.45
C PHE A 37 -8.53 -7.33 -19.84
N LEU A 38 -7.73 -6.96 -18.86
CA LEU A 38 -7.73 -5.65 -18.23
C LEU A 38 -6.56 -4.78 -18.68
N ALA A 39 -5.35 -5.30 -18.55
CA ALA A 39 -4.13 -4.56 -18.83
C ALA A 39 -2.91 -5.48 -18.89
N ASN A 40 -1.78 -4.93 -19.27
CA ASN A 40 -0.47 -5.55 -18.99
C ASN A 40 0.12 -4.93 -17.71
N ALA A 41 0.76 -5.75 -16.89
CA ALA A 41 1.50 -5.29 -15.73
C ALA A 41 3.00 -5.61 -15.87
N ALA A 42 3.86 -4.74 -15.34
CA ALA A 42 5.29 -4.98 -15.32
C ALA A 42 5.61 -6.20 -14.46
N LYS A 43 6.40 -7.13 -15.00
CA LYS A 43 6.93 -8.26 -14.23
C LYS A 43 8.23 -7.84 -13.56
N GLY A 44 8.17 -7.58 -12.24
CA GLY A 44 9.34 -7.22 -11.46
C GLY A 44 10.43 -8.28 -11.50
N SER A 45 11.67 -7.86 -11.61
CA SER A 45 12.86 -8.71 -11.56
C SER A 45 13.51 -8.66 -10.17
N ARG A 46 14.52 -9.53 -9.95
CA ARG A 46 15.34 -9.47 -8.75
C ARG A 46 16.06 -8.12 -8.60
N LYS A 47 16.45 -7.50 -9.71
CA LYS A 47 17.10 -6.19 -9.71
C LYS A 47 16.10 -5.10 -9.31
N ASP A 48 14.89 -5.14 -9.85
CA ASP A 48 13.82 -4.21 -9.45
C ASP A 48 13.53 -4.29 -7.95
N GLY A 49 13.49 -5.52 -7.39
CA GLY A 49 13.33 -5.72 -5.95
C GLY A 49 14.45 -5.12 -5.12
N ARG A 50 15.72 -5.26 -5.57
CA ARG A 50 16.86 -4.60 -4.94
C ARG A 50 16.73 -3.08 -4.99
N ASP A 51 16.38 -2.53 -6.14
CA ASP A 51 16.26 -1.10 -6.36
C ASP A 51 15.09 -0.52 -5.54
N ALA A 52 13.99 -1.27 -5.38
CA ALA A 52 12.90 -0.92 -4.47
C ALA A 52 13.34 -0.85 -3.00
N VAL A 53 14.14 -1.82 -2.53
CA VAL A 53 14.71 -1.81 -1.16
C VAL A 53 15.64 -0.61 -0.97
N LEU A 54 16.48 -0.29 -1.95
CA LEU A 54 17.37 0.87 -1.88
C LEU A 54 16.57 2.18 -1.82
N ALA A 55 15.52 2.32 -2.63
CA ALA A 55 14.63 3.47 -2.60
C ALA A 55 13.89 3.60 -1.26
N ALA A 56 13.37 2.49 -0.73
CA ALA A 56 12.71 2.45 0.57
C ALA A 56 13.66 2.86 1.71
N ARG A 57 14.90 2.37 1.72
CA ARG A 57 15.93 2.79 2.69
C ARG A 57 16.23 4.28 2.60
N LYS A 58 16.31 4.84 1.40
CA LYS A 58 16.55 6.27 1.20
C LYS A 58 15.40 7.12 1.78
N GLY A 59 14.16 6.69 1.61
CA GLY A 59 12.97 7.42 2.11
C GLY A 59 12.70 7.21 3.59
N GLN A 60 13.11 6.08 4.16
CA GLN A 60 12.76 5.66 5.51
C GLN A 60 13.26 6.66 6.59
N GLY A 61 14.46 7.21 6.44
CA GLY A 61 15.01 8.14 7.43
C GLY A 61 14.15 9.40 7.60
N ALA A 62 13.71 10.01 6.50
CA ALA A 62 12.83 11.18 6.55
C ALA A 62 11.44 10.82 7.09
N TRP A 63 10.91 9.66 6.72
CA TRP A 63 9.61 9.19 7.19
C TRP A 63 9.60 8.87 8.68
N SER A 64 10.63 8.19 9.20
CA SER A 64 10.75 7.89 10.62
C SER A 64 10.97 9.14 11.47
N ALA A 65 11.68 10.15 10.94
CA ALA A 65 11.90 11.43 11.61
C ALA A 65 10.65 12.35 11.60
N ALA A 66 9.67 12.09 10.74
CA ALA A 66 8.43 12.83 10.74
C ALA A 66 7.69 12.63 12.08
N THR A 67 7.09 13.71 12.61
CA THR A 67 6.29 13.59 13.84
C THR A 67 5.13 12.62 13.66
N ALA A 68 4.70 12.00 14.75
CA ALA A 68 3.52 11.12 14.74
C ALA A 68 2.29 11.83 14.14
N TYR A 69 2.08 13.10 14.50
CA TYR A 69 1.02 13.94 13.93
C TYR A 69 1.13 14.04 12.41
N ASN A 70 2.32 14.38 11.88
CA ASN A 70 2.52 14.51 10.43
C ASN A 70 2.30 13.18 9.70
N ARG A 71 2.74 12.05 10.28
CA ARG A 71 2.44 10.74 9.71
C ARG A 71 0.94 10.47 9.65
N GLY A 72 0.21 10.79 10.74
CA GLY A 72 -1.24 10.69 10.77
C GLY A 72 -1.91 11.53 9.68
N GLN A 73 -1.46 12.78 9.46
CA GLN A 73 -1.98 13.65 8.40
C GLN A 73 -1.75 13.06 6.99
N VAL A 74 -0.59 12.44 6.74
CA VAL A 74 -0.33 11.79 5.44
C VAL A 74 -1.26 10.59 5.23
N LEU A 75 -1.44 9.75 6.25
CA LEU A 75 -2.35 8.60 6.15
C LEU A 75 -3.79 9.04 5.93
N TYR A 76 -4.23 10.08 6.62
CA TYR A 76 -5.56 10.66 6.43
C TYR A 76 -5.72 11.22 5.02
N ARG A 77 -4.68 11.88 4.48
CA ARG A 77 -4.68 12.39 3.10
C ARG A 77 -4.81 11.26 2.07
N ILE A 78 -4.24 10.09 2.33
CA ILE A 78 -4.45 8.91 1.46
C ILE A 78 -5.94 8.51 1.44
N ALA A 79 -6.59 8.49 2.61
CA ALA A 79 -8.03 8.21 2.69
C ALA A 79 -8.87 9.24 1.90
N GLU A 80 -8.56 10.53 2.00
CA GLU A 80 -9.25 11.58 1.23
C GLU A 80 -9.08 11.41 -0.29
N VAL A 81 -7.87 11.06 -0.75
CA VAL A 81 -7.62 10.82 -2.18
C VAL A 81 -8.36 9.58 -2.66
N MET A 82 -8.38 8.52 -1.85
CA MET A 82 -9.14 7.30 -2.17
C MET A 82 -10.64 7.58 -2.24
N GLU A 83 -11.19 8.39 -1.30
CA GLU A 83 -12.59 8.80 -1.32
C GLU A 83 -12.94 9.55 -2.62
N GLY A 84 -12.07 10.47 -3.05
CA GLY A 84 -12.24 11.19 -4.33
C GLY A 84 -12.18 10.31 -5.58
N ARG A 85 -11.65 9.08 -5.47
CA ARG A 85 -11.53 8.09 -6.55
C ARG A 85 -12.33 6.80 -6.26
N ARG A 86 -13.29 6.87 -5.36
CA ARG A 86 -14.03 5.72 -4.84
C ARG A 86 -14.62 4.83 -5.94
N ASP A 87 -15.27 5.41 -6.93
CA ASP A 87 -15.89 4.66 -8.04
C ASP A 87 -14.86 3.89 -8.88
N GLN A 88 -13.67 4.45 -9.06
CA GLN A 88 -12.57 3.75 -9.74
C GLN A 88 -12.12 2.53 -8.94
N PHE A 89 -11.93 2.67 -7.63
CA PHE A 89 -11.55 1.55 -6.77
C PHE A 89 -12.63 0.47 -6.72
N ILE A 90 -13.92 0.84 -6.69
CA ILE A 90 -15.03 -0.12 -6.75
C ILE A 90 -14.97 -0.95 -8.05
N SER A 91 -14.77 -0.27 -9.19
CA SER A 91 -14.62 -0.95 -10.48
C SER A 91 -13.43 -1.92 -10.49
N ASP A 92 -12.27 -1.45 -9.99
CA ASP A 92 -11.04 -2.24 -9.97
C ASP A 92 -11.16 -3.47 -9.05
N VAL A 93 -11.78 -3.31 -7.87
CA VAL A 93 -12.00 -4.41 -6.92
C VAL A 93 -13.01 -5.41 -7.48
N ARG A 94 -14.10 -4.94 -8.08
CA ARG A 94 -15.10 -5.80 -8.72
C ARG A 94 -14.48 -6.65 -9.82
N ASP A 95 -13.70 -6.03 -10.69
CA ASP A 95 -13.04 -6.72 -11.80
C ASP A 95 -11.97 -7.72 -11.30
N ALA A 96 -11.18 -7.33 -10.29
CA ALA A 96 -10.11 -8.16 -9.76
C ALA A 96 -10.62 -9.33 -8.90
N ASP A 97 -11.58 -9.08 -8.01
CA ASP A 97 -12.04 -10.07 -7.02
C ASP A 97 -13.24 -10.88 -7.50
N GLY A 98 -13.92 -10.44 -8.58
CA GLY A 98 -15.09 -11.15 -9.14
C GLY A 98 -16.33 -11.08 -8.25
N ILE A 99 -16.48 -10.02 -7.48
CA ILE A 99 -17.59 -9.78 -6.56
C ILE A 99 -18.55 -8.75 -7.13
N ASP A 100 -19.77 -8.70 -6.59
CA ASP A 100 -20.76 -7.72 -7.00
C ASP A 100 -20.39 -6.29 -6.57
N GLU A 101 -21.08 -5.31 -7.12
CA GLU A 101 -20.80 -3.89 -6.89
C GLU A 101 -20.97 -3.49 -5.42
N ARG A 102 -21.96 -4.07 -4.72
CA ARG A 102 -22.19 -3.78 -3.31
C ARG A 102 -21.04 -4.30 -2.46
N ALA A 103 -20.62 -5.55 -2.66
CA ALA A 103 -19.51 -6.14 -1.93
C ALA A 103 -18.18 -5.40 -2.23
N ALA A 104 -17.97 -4.95 -3.48
CA ALA A 104 -16.83 -4.13 -3.84
C ALA A 104 -16.86 -2.76 -3.15
N SER A 105 -18.02 -2.11 -3.12
CA SER A 105 -18.25 -0.87 -2.37
C SER A 105 -17.93 -1.03 -0.89
N ASP A 106 -18.46 -2.07 -0.24
CA ASP A 106 -18.21 -2.34 1.17
C ASP A 106 -16.71 -2.56 1.45
N GLN A 107 -15.96 -3.22 0.54
CA GLN A 107 -14.52 -3.40 0.67
C GLN A 107 -13.74 -2.11 0.49
N VAL A 108 -14.14 -1.24 -0.45
CA VAL A 108 -13.50 0.07 -0.66
C VAL A 108 -13.73 0.97 0.53
N ASP A 109 -14.95 1.04 1.05
CA ASP A 109 -15.30 1.81 2.25
C ASP A 109 -14.48 1.33 3.46
N ALA A 110 -14.39 0.02 3.66
CA ALA A 110 -13.57 -0.55 4.72
C ALA A 110 -12.06 -0.28 4.54
N ALA A 111 -11.57 -0.17 3.30
CA ALA A 111 -10.18 0.19 3.04
C ALA A 111 -9.90 1.67 3.35
N ILE A 112 -10.81 2.58 3.01
CA ILE A 112 -10.74 4.00 3.35
C ILE A 112 -10.79 4.17 4.88
N ASP A 113 -11.76 3.54 5.55
CA ASP A 113 -11.87 3.54 7.01
C ASP A 113 -10.60 3.00 7.68
N ARG A 114 -9.94 2.03 7.07
CA ARG A 114 -8.68 1.46 7.58
C ARG A 114 -7.55 2.49 7.57
N TRP A 115 -7.44 3.31 6.54
CA TRP A 115 -6.48 4.42 6.51
C TRP A 115 -6.79 5.46 7.59
N VAL A 116 -8.07 5.85 7.75
CA VAL A 116 -8.50 6.78 8.79
C VAL A 116 -8.21 6.22 10.19
N TRP A 117 -8.49 4.93 10.40
CA TRP A 117 -8.22 4.27 11.68
C TRP A 117 -6.72 4.30 12.03
N TYR A 118 -5.84 3.93 11.08
CA TYR A 118 -4.40 3.98 11.32
C TYR A 118 -3.88 5.42 11.44
N ALA A 119 -4.43 6.39 10.72
CA ALA A 119 -4.12 7.79 10.91
C ALA A 119 -4.36 8.24 12.37
N GLY A 120 -5.50 7.81 12.95
CA GLY A 120 -5.82 8.05 14.36
C GLY A 120 -4.95 7.30 15.37
N TRP A 121 -4.19 6.28 14.93
CA TRP A 121 -3.26 5.54 15.78
C TRP A 121 -1.85 6.14 15.80
N ALA A 122 -1.50 7.00 14.86
CA ALA A 122 -0.14 7.48 14.69
C ALA A 122 0.46 8.09 15.97
N ASP A 123 -0.31 8.92 16.67
CA ASP A 123 0.10 9.58 17.91
C ASP A 123 -0.12 8.74 19.18
N LYS A 124 -0.83 7.62 19.07
CA LYS A 124 -1.15 6.74 20.20
C LYS A 124 -0.16 5.60 20.40
N LEU A 125 0.61 5.26 19.36
CA LEU A 125 1.54 4.12 19.40
C LEU A 125 2.51 4.20 20.57
N ALA A 126 3.13 5.36 20.80
CA ALA A 126 4.07 5.54 21.90
C ALA A 126 3.39 5.47 23.28
N GLN A 127 2.13 5.88 23.38
CA GLN A 127 1.38 5.84 24.64
C GLN A 127 0.94 4.41 25.00
N VAL A 128 0.55 3.62 24.00
CA VAL A 128 0.01 2.27 24.20
C VAL A 128 1.10 1.22 24.29
N LEU A 129 2.17 1.37 23.49
CA LEU A 129 3.26 0.40 23.39
C LEU A 129 4.51 0.82 24.17
N GLY A 130 4.58 2.06 24.63
CA GLY A 130 5.62 2.53 25.56
C GLY A 130 5.31 2.10 27.00
N SER A 131 6.35 2.05 27.83
CA SER A 131 6.17 1.72 29.24
C SER A 131 7.18 2.46 30.11
N ALA A 132 6.77 2.85 31.33
CA ALA A 132 7.68 3.20 32.40
C ALA A 132 8.10 1.91 33.09
N ASN A 133 9.42 1.66 33.14
CA ASN A 133 9.96 0.40 33.66
C ASN A 133 10.37 0.57 35.12
N PRO A 134 10.05 -0.40 36.03
CA PRO A 134 10.53 -0.38 37.39
C PRO A 134 12.05 -0.62 37.41
N VAL A 135 12.75 0.17 38.23
CA VAL A 135 14.20 0.06 38.46
C VAL A 135 14.54 0.13 39.93
N ALA A 136 15.58 -0.57 40.33
CA ALA A 136 16.09 -0.53 41.71
C ALA A 136 16.99 0.69 41.89
N GLY A 137 16.41 1.86 42.21
CA GLY A 137 17.18 3.11 42.47
C GLY A 137 16.47 4.35 41.98
N PRO A 138 17.08 5.55 42.16
CA PRO A 138 16.47 6.85 41.82
C PRO A 138 16.59 7.17 40.32
N TYR A 139 16.27 6.22 39.47
CA TYR A 139 16.33 6.37 38.01
C TYR A 139 14.95 6.33 37.38
N PHE A 140 14.75 7.12 36.35
CA PHE A 140 13.61 7.00 35.47
C PHE A 140 14.01 6.20 34.23
N ASN A 141 13.32 5.09 33.96
CA ASN A 141 13.53 4.23 32.81
C ASN A 141 12.24 4.03 32.06
N PHE A 142 12.24 4.22 30.75
CA PHE A 142 11.07 4.02 29.90
C PHE A 142 11.47 3.40 28.55
N SER A 143 10.53 2.64 27.99
CA SER A 143 10.66 2.07 26.66
C SER A 143 9.81 2.86 25.68
N VAL A 144 10.36 3.11 24.49
CA VAL A 144 9.65 3.79 23.39
C VAL A 144 9.74 2.88 22.16
N PRO A 145 8.62 2.63 21.44
CA PRO A 145 8.68 1.88 20.19
C PRO A 145 9.41 2.69 19.11
N GLU A 146 10.29 2.01 18.37
CA GLU A 146 11.02 2.58 17.24
C GLU A 146 10.70 1.82 15.95
N PRO A 147 10.77 2.48 14.77
CA PRO A 147 10.65 1.81 13.49
C PRO A 147 11.73 0.75 13.28
N THR A 148 11.36 -0.43 12.80
CA THR A 148 12.32 -1.47 12.40
C THR A 148 13.13 -1.08 11.18
N GLY A 149 12.60 -0.19 10.33
CA GLY A 149 13.25 0.31 9.12
C GLY A 149 12.46 0.01 7.84
N VAL A 150 12.93 -0.92 7.02
CA VAL A 150 12.26 -1.33 5.78
C VAL A 150 11.62 -2.70 5.97
N VAL A 151 10.32 -2.79 5.75
CA VAL A 151 9.54 -4.03 5.86
C VAL A 151 9.16 -4.53 4.47
N ALA A 152 9.46 -5.78 4.18
CA ALA A 152 8.95 -6.45 2.98
C ALA A 152 7.60 -7.09 3.29
N ALA A 153 6.61 -6.83 2.46
CA ALA A 153 5.26 -7.36 2.60
C ALA A 153 4.81 -8.07 1.32
N VAL A 154 4.15 -9.21 1.48
CA VAL A 154 3.48 -9.90 0.36
C VAL A 154 1.99 -9.61 0.45
N ALA A 155 1.44 -9.00 -0.60
CA ALA A 155 0.02 -8.67 -0.64
C ALA A 155 -0.85 -9.94 -0.65
N PRO A 156 -1.98 -9.94 0.06
CA PRO A 156 -2.93 -11.06 -0.01
C PRO A 156 -3.44 -11.28 -1.42
N GLN A 157 -3.56 -12.55 -1.82
CA GLN A 157 -4.03 -12.91 -3.17
C GLN A 157 -5.56 -12.84 -3.31
N GLN A 158 -6.31 -12.88 -2.20
CA GLN A 158 -7.77 -12.95 -2.18
C GLN A 158 -8.47 -11.65 -1.76
N SER A 159 -7.72 -10.65 -1.33
CA SER A 159 -8.25 -9.34 -0.94
C SER A 159 -7.37 -8.28 -1.57
N SER A 160 -7.74 -7.90 -2.78
CA SER A 160 -6.89 -7.10 -3.66
C SER A 160 -6.62 -5.67 -3.16
N LEU A 161 -7.57 -5.08 -2.42
CA LEU A 161 -7.46 -3.73 -1.86
C LEU A 161 -7.44 -3.73 -0.32
N LEU A 162 -8.51 -4.21 0.34
CA LEU A 162 -8.63 -4.11 1.81
C LEU A 162 -7.49 -4.82 2.53
N GLY A 163 -7.12 -6.03 2.08
CA GLY A 163 -5.99 -6.78 2.65
C GLY A 163 -4.66 -6.07 2.44
N LEU A 164 -4.44 -5.49 1.25
CA LEU A 164 -3.27 -4.69 0.94
C LEU A 164 -3.17 -3.47 1.85
N VAL A 165 -4.23 -2.66 1.94
CA VAL A 165 -4.30 -1.47 2.79
C VAL A 165 -4.05 -1.82 4.25
N SER A 166 -4.62 -2.92 4.75
CA SER A 166 -4.45 -3.37 6.13
C SER A 166 -2.99 -3.65 6.49
N ILE A 167 -2.23 -4.24 5.55
CA ILE A 167 -0.79 -4.49 5.75
C ILE A 167 0.01 -3.21 5.61
N VAL A 168 -0.20 -2.44 4.56
CA VAL A 168 0.59 -1.23 4.28
C VAL A 168 0.40 -0.19 5.37
N ALA A 169 -0.85 0.12 5.73
CA ALA A 169 -1.16 1.15 6.72
C ALA A 169 -0.55 0.81 8.10
N SER A 170 -0.61 -0.46 8.53
CA SER A 170 -0.01 -0.90 9.80
C SER A 170 1.52 -0.76 9.84
N ILE A 171 2.18 -0.95 8.69
CA ILE A 171 3.63 -0.81 8.58
C ILE A 171 4.04 0.66 8.58
N VAL A 172 3.39 1.50 7.77
CA VAL A 172 3.83 2.88 7.58
C VAL A 172 3.47 3.79 8.75
N VAL A 173 2.39 3.52 9.49
CA VAL A 173 1.97 4.35 10.64
C VAL A 173 3.06 4.45 11.69
N SER A 174 3.83 3.38 11.90
CA SER A 174 4.90 3.29 12.90
C SER A 174 6.24 3.91 12.44
N GLY A 175 6.28 4.56 11.26
CA GLY A 175 7.50 5.19 10.71
C GLY A 175 8.38 4.25 9.89
N ASN A 176 7.94 3.03 9.61
CA ASN A 176 8.62 2.11 8.71
C ASN A 176 8.36 2.49 7.25
N ALA A 177 9.31 2.16 6.37
CA ALA A 177 9.08 2.08 4.93
C ALA A 177 8.67 0.67 4.53
N VAL A 178 7.93 0.53 3.43
CA VAL A 178 7.44 -0.76 2.96
C VAL A 178 7.83 -1.03 1.52
N VAL A 179 8.22 -2.27 1.24
CA VAL A 179 8.35 -2.81 -0.12
C VAL A 179 7.29 -3.90 -0.26
N VAL A 180 6.30 -3.67 -1.12
CA VAL A 180 5.20 -4.58 -1.34
C VAL A 180 5.41 -5.41 -2.59
N ILE A 181 5.27 -6.72 -2.46
CA ILE A 181 5.08 -7.63 -3.60
C ILE A 181 3.57 -7.72 -3.81
N ALA A 182 3.07 -7.02 -4.83
CA ALA A 182 1.64 -7.01 -5.16
C ALA A 182 1.14 -8.40 -5.60
N SER A 183 -0.16 -8.62 -5.53
CA SER A 183 -0.78 -9.83 -6.08
C SER A 183 -0.46 -9.96 -7.57
N THR A 184 -0.02 -11.12 -8.00
CA THR A 184 0.24 -11.39 -9.43
C THR A 184 -1.04 -11.59 -10.23
N THR A 185 -2.09 -12.06 -9.59
CA THR A 185 -3.38 -12.32 -10.23
C THR A 185 -4.33 -11.13 -10.18
N ARG A 186 -4.18 -10.24 -9.17
CA ARG A 186 -5.09 -9.12 -8.91
C ARG A 186 -4.32 -7.82 -8.63
N PRO A 187 -3.41 -7.37 -9.53
CA PRO A 187 -2.52 -6.25 -9.23
C PRO A 187 -3.16 -4.87 -9.41
N VAL A 188 -4.30 -4.75 -10.12
CA VAL A 188 -4.87 -3.45 -10.52
C VAL A 188 -5.21 -2.56 -9.32
N PRO A 189 -5.91 -3.02 -8.26
CA PRO A 189 -6.20 -2.16 -7.11
C PRO A 189 -4.93 -1.66 -6.40
N ALA A 190 -3.87 -2.48 -6.35
CA ALA A 190 -2.57 -2.08 -5.80
C ALA A 190 -1.90 -1.00 -6.66
N ILE A 191 -2.00 -1.10 -7.98
CA ILE A 191 -1.45 -0.11 -8.91
C ILE A 191 -2.20 1.21 -8.79
N THR A 192 -3.53 1.16 -8.80
CA THR A 192 -4.40 2.34 -8.64
C THR A 192 -4.14 3.07 -7.33
N LEU A 193 -3.82 2.34 -6.26
CA LEU A 193 -3.46 2.92 -4.97
C LEU A 193 -2.14 3.72 -5.01
N THR A 194 -1.25 3.45 -5.95
CA THR A 194 0.03 4.16 -6.09
C THR A 194 -0.04 5.38 -7.03
N GLU A 195 -1.08 5.50 -7.83
CA GLU A 195 -1.36 6.66 -8.71
C GLU A 195 -2.03 7.80 -7.95
#